data_36220838d7beae156434c23015c2f022
#
_entry.id   36220838d7beae156434c23015c2f022
#
_cell.length_a   1.000
_cell.length_b   1.000
_cell.length_c   1.000
_cell.angle_alpha   90.00
_cell.angle_beta   90.00
_cell.angle_gamma   90.00
#
_symmetry.space_group_name_H-M   'P 1'
#
loop_
_entity.id
_entity.type
_entity.pdbx_description
1 polymer ?
#
loop_
_entity_poly.entity_id
_entity_poly.type
_entity_poly.pdbx_seq_one_letter_code
_entity_poly.pdbx_strand_id
1 'polypeptide(L)'
;MKKGICCAGNMIVDITYPIETWPKQNELTHITEGIQNSTGGAVCNTITDLARLDPNLRLVASGFAGHDAEGDFILQEMSKYPNIDLSMVRRDGRTSFTAVMSNNLTKERTFFQHAGANAYYCEDHIDWDNLNVDIFHIGYILLLPALDATDTEYGTKMARLLHRAQKQGMKTSIDVVSESGDRFAKLVTPALKYADYCVINELEAQQTTGVYLRDENGVLLTENMPEALRKLKKLGVSTWAVIHCPEVGCGIDEKGEYFEVPSLKLPKGYIKGTVGAGDAFCAGILYAAEMDMPMDEALKLGACAAAASLSEVSASDGVKTTEEVLALYDLYT
;
A
#
# COMPACT_ATOMS: atom_id res chain seq x y z
N MET A 1 -18.01 0.06 -19.66
CA MET A 1 -16.64 0.62 -19.78
C MET A 1 -16.12 0.76 -18.36
N LYS A 2 -14.92 0.28 -18.06
CA LYS A 2 -14.31 0.42 -16.72
C LYS A 2 -14.08 1.90 -16.42
N LYS A 3 -14.32 2.29 -15.15
CA LYS A 3 -14.22 3.70 -14.72
C LYS A 3 -12.89 4.00 -14.06
N GLY A 4 -12.14 2.96 -13.68
CA GLY A 4 -10.81 3.04 -13.10
C GLY A 4 -10.77 3.03 -11.58
N ILE A 5 -9.59 3.36 -11.03
CA ILE A 5 -9.28 3.24 -9.60
C ILE A 5 -8.90 4.60 -9.04
N CYS A 6 -9.46 4.95 -7.87
CA CYS A 6 -8.97 6.06 -7.05
C CYS A 6 -8.06 5.51 -5.96
N CYS A 7 -6.83 6.02 -5.86
CA CYS A 7 -5.95 5.80 -4.72
C CYS A 7 -5.97 7.04 -3.83
N ALA A 8 -6.39 6.85 -2.58
CA ALA A 8 -6.61 7.93 -1.62
C ALA A 8 -5.74 7.77 -0.36
N GLY A 9 -5.39 8.87 0.30
CA GLY A 9 -4.74 8.88 1.61
C GLY A 9 -3.33 9.44 1.62
N ASN A 10 -2.36 8.63 2.00
CA ASN A 10 -1.02 9.05 2.37
C ASN A 10 -0.12 9.29 1.15
N MET A 11 0.29 10.55 0.94
CA MET A 11 1.29 10.96 -0.06
C MET A 11 2.48 11.57 0.68
N ILE A 12 3.68 11.03 0.50
CA ILE A 12 4.89 11.49 1.20
C ILE A 12 6.09 11.58 0.27
N VAL A 13 7.13 12.26 0.73
CA VAL A 13 8.48 12.19 0.18
C VAL A 13 9.37 11.44 1.16
N ASP A 14 10.02 10.39 0.70
CA ASP A 14 11.09 9.73 1.44
C ASP A 14 12.43 10.38 1.08
N ILE A 15 13.07 11.01 2.06
CA ILE A 15 14.36 11.67 1.93
C ILE A 15 15.41 10.77 2.56
N THR A 16 16.19 10.08 1.74
CA THR A 16 17.23 9.17 2.21
C THR A 16 18.54 9.93 2.43
N TYR A 17 19.00 9.89 3.67
CA TYR A 17 20.26 10.45 4.13
C TYR A 17 21.26 9.31 4.39
N PRO A 18 22.25 9.10 3.51
CA PRO A 18 23.33 8.14 3.79
C PRO A 18 24.20 8.68 4.93
N ILE A 19 24.40 7.89 5.98
CA ILE A 19 25.25 8.24 7.13
C ILE A 19 26.43 7.27 7.25
N GLU A 20 27.57 7.75 7.75
CA GLU A 20 28.74 6.89 7.96
C GLU A 20 28.49 5.86 9.04
N THR A 21 28.02 6.31 10.20
CA THR A 21 27.74 5.48 11.35
C THR A 21 26.53 6.03 12.10
N TRP A 22 25.85 5.17 12.86
CA TRP A 22 24.78 5.63 13.74
C TRP A 22 25.39 6.28 15.00
N PRO A 23 25.15 7.59 15.25
CA PRO A 23 25.72 8.28 16.41
C PRO A 23 24.98 7.89 17.69
N LYS A 24 25.65 7.93 18.82
CA LYS A 24 24.98 7.91 20.11
C LYS A 24 24.32 9.25 20.39
N GLN A 25 23.44 9.28 21.40
CA GLN A 25 22.83 10.53 21.82
C GLN A 25 23.91 11.58 22.17
N ASN A 26 23.75 12.83 21.67
CA ASN A 26 24.67 13.95 21.78
C ASN A 26 25.99 13.82 20.98
N GLU A 27 26.13 12.81 20.12
CA GLU A 27 27.23 12.70 19.17
C GLU A 27 26.84 13.20 17.78
N LEU A 28 27.83 13.58 16.97
CA LEU A 28 27.66 14.00 15.57
C LEU A 28 28.06 12.85 14.66
N THR A 29 27.31 12.66 13.59
CA THR A 29 27.73 11.87 12.42
C THR A 29 27.64 12.73 11.17
N HIS A 30 28.28 12.30 10.10
CA HIS A 30 28.23 12.99 8.83
C HIS A 30 27.20 12.32 7.90
N ILE A 31 26.39 13.17 7.25
CA ILE A 31 25.63 12.75 6.07
C ILE A 31 26.61 12.78 4.91
N THR A 32 26.74 11.66 4.22
CA THR A 32 27.61 11.54 3.04
C THR A 32 26.89 12.02 1.78
N GLU A 33 27.59 12.11 0.67
CA GLU A 33 26.98 12.44 -0.62
C GLU A 33 25.95 11.36 -1.05
N GLY A 34 25.00 11.77 -1.90
CA GLY A 34 23.98 10.87 -2.43
C GLY A 34 22.66 10.92 -1.66
N ILE A 35 22.30 12.09 -1.09
CA ILE A 35 20.94 12.34 -0.60
C ILE A 35 19.96 12.13 -1.76
N GLN A 36 18.96 11.29 -1.55
CA GLN A 36 17.98 10.94 -2.57
C GLN A 36 16.57 11.22 -2.08
N ASN A 37 15.75 11.76 -2.97
CA ASN A 37 14.32 11.89 -2.77
C ASN A 37 13.58 10.86 -3.62
N SER A 38 12.59 10.22 -3.04
CA SER A 38 11.62 9.38 -3.74
C SER A 38 10.22 9.68 -3.26
N THR A 39 9.24 9.48 -4.12
CA THR A 39 7.85 9.48 -3.67
C THR A 39 7.60 8.23 -2.83
N GLY A 40 6.73 8.35 -1.85
CA GLY A 40 6.36 7.28 -0.93
C GLY A 40 4.92 7.44 -0.44
N GLY A 41 4.53 6.53 0.43
CA GLY A 41 3.16 6.44 0.92
C GLY A 41 2.26 5.66 -0.02
N ALA A 42 1.20 5.08 0.54
CA ALA A 42 0.31 4.17 -0.17
C ALA A 42 -0.20 4.73 -1.51
N VAL A 43 -0.57 6.02 -1.55
CA VAL A 43 -1.09 6.62 -2.79
C VAL A 43 -0.02 6.63 -3.87
N CYS A 44 1.16 7.23 -3.58
CA CYS A 44 2.19 7.39 -4.60
C CYS A 44 2.72 6.05 -5.12
N ASN A 45 2.95 5.09 -4.23
CA ASN A 45 3.48 3.78 -4.62
C ASN A 45 2.45 2.99 -5.43
N THR A 46 1.27 2.73 -4.84
CA THR A 46 0.24 1.90 -5.48
C THR A 46 -0.24 2.48 -6.80
N ILE A 47 -0.47 3.82 -6.88
CA ILE A 47 -0.97 4.42 -8.12
C ILE A 47 0.09 4.43 -9.23
N THR A 48 1.38 4.60 -8.87
CA THR A 48 2.48 4.53 -9.83
C THR A 48 2.61 3.12 -10.39
N ASP A 49 2.52 2.10 -9.53
CA ASP A 49 2.57 0.71 -9.96
C ASP A 49 1.39 0.37 -10.87
N LEU A 50 0.17 0.80 -10.54
CA LEU A 50 -1.00 0.67 -11.41
C LEU A 50 -0.80 1.37 -12.76
N ALA A 51 -0.25 2.58 -12.77
CA ALA A 51 0.01 3.33 -14.00
C ALA A 51 1.05 2.66 -14.90
N ARG A 52 2.01 1.95 -14.31
CA ARG A 52 3.02 1.18 -15.04
C ARG A 52 2.46 -0.15 -15.54
N LEU A 53 1.64 -0.84 -14.72
CA LEU A 53 0.98 -2.09 -15.15
C LEU A 53 0.11 -1.89 -16.38
N ASP A 54 -0.66 -0.78 -16.43
CA ASP A 54 -1.46 -0.45 -17.60
C ASP A 54 -1.54 1.07 -17.83
N PRO A 55 -0.81 1.60 -18.83
CA PRO A 55 -0.86 3.03 -19.16
C PRO A 55 -2.23 3.54 -19.66
N ASN A 56 -3.18 2.65 -19.94
CA ASN A 56 -4.54 3.02 -20.36
C ASN A 56 -5.55 2.98 -19.21
N LEU A 57 -5.17 2.44 -18.05
CA LEU A 57 -6.03 2.42 -16.88
C LEU A 57 -6.23 3.85 -16.35
N ARG A 58 -7.49 4.28 -16.21
CA ARG A 58 -7.79 5.58 -15.60
C ARG A 58 -7.54 5.52 -14.11
N LEU A 59 -6.74 6.44 -13.61
CA LEU A 59 -6.35 6.53 -12.20
C LEU A 59 -6.64 7.93 -11.66
N VAL A 60 -7.09 8.00 -10.40
CA VAL A 60 -7.32 9.26 -9.70
C VAL A 60 -6.52 9.24 -8.40
N ALA A 61 -5.65 10.22 -8.20
CA ALA A 61 -4.95 10.40 -6.93
C ALA A 61 -5.72 11.36 -6.03
N SER A 62 -5.93 11.00 -4.75
CA SER A 62 -6.56 11.86 -3.77
C SER A 62 -5.74 11.91 -2.49
N GLY A 63 -5.23 13.08 -2.14
CA GLY A 63 -4.34 13.27 -1.00
C GLY A 63 -3.91 14.72 -0.85
N PHE A 64 -2.84 14.92 -0.08
CA PHE A 64 -2.23 16.23 0.12
C PHE A 64 -0.81 16.30 -0.41
N ALA A 65 -0.49 17.41 -1.09
CA ALA A 65 0.85 17.86 -1.41
C ALA A 65 0.94 19.36 -1.09
N GLY A 66 1.77 19.78 -0.15
CA GLY A 66 1.86 21.18 0.30
C GLY A 66 2.43 22.11 -0.77
N HIS A 67 2.39 23.40 -0.48
CA HIS A 67 3.06 24.45 -1.28
C HIS A 67 4.55 24.55 -0.89
N ASP A 68 5.28 23.46 -0.97
CA ASP A 68 6.68 23.32 -0.63
C ASP A 68 7.41 22.44 -1.68
N ALA A 69 8.73 22.35 -1.56
CA ALA A 69 9.56 21.61 -2.53
C ALA A 69 9.20 20.13 -2.59
N GLU A 70 8.84 19.53 -1.46
CA GLU A 70 8.43 18.14 -1.35
C GLU A 70 7.08 17.91 -2.10
N GLY A 71 6.12 18.84 -1.95
CA GLY A 71 4.84 18.77 -2.65
C GLY A 71 5.00 18.98 -4.15
N ASP A 72 5.87 19.90 -4.58
CA ASP A 72 6.19 20.09 -5.99
C ASP A 72 6.86 18.85 -6.58
N PHE A 73 7.75 18.19 -5.81
CA PHE A 73 8.38 16.94 -6.20
C PHE A 73 7.36 15.83 -6.41
N ILE A 74 6.42 15.62 -5.48
CA ILE A 74 5.35 14.60 -5.63
C ILE A 74 4.58 14.85 -6.93
N LEU A 75 4.12 16.08 -7.18
CA LEU A 75 3.34 16.38 -8.37
C LEU A 75 4.14 16.22 -9.65
N GLN A 76 5.42 16.58 -9.64
CA GLN A 76 6.31 16.40 -10.78
C GLN A 76 6.48 14.91 -11.11
N GLU A 77 6.73 14.06 -10.11
CA GLU A 77 6.86 12.62 -10.31
C GLU A 77 5.57 11.97 -10.81
N MET A 78 4.43 12.29 -10.17
CA MET A 78 3.13 11.76 -10.57
C MET A 78 2.71 12.21 -11.99
N SER A 79 3.03 13.44 -12.39
CA SER A 79 2.69 13.97 -13.72
C SER A 79 3.44 13.30 -14.88
N LYS A 80 4.43 12.47 -14.60
CA LYS A 80 5.07 11.61 -15.62
C LYS A 80 4.12 10.55 -16.19
N TYR A 81 3.03 10.27 -15.49
CA TYR A 81 2.03 9.28 -15.86
C TYR A 81 0.74 9.96 -16.32
N PRO A 82 0.49 10.08 -17.62
CA PRO A 82 -0.64 10.85 -18.17
C PRO A 82 -2.02 10.24 -17.84
N ASN A 83 -2.05 8.98 -17.40
CA ASN A 83 -3.26 8.28 -16.97
C ASN A 83 -3.59 8.49 -15.48
N ILE A 84 -2.79 9.27 -14.74
CA ILE A 84 -3.08 9.68 -13.34
C ILE A 84 -3.71 11.08 -13.35
N ASP A 85 -4.94 11.16 -12.92
CA ASP A 85 -5.64 12.43 -12.66
C ASP A 85 -5.26 12.94 -11.26
N LEU A 86 -4.61 14.10 -11.22
CA LEU A 86 -4.14 14.77 -9.99
C LEU A 86 -5.13 15.85 -9.48
N SER A 87 -6.30 16.00 -10.10
CA SER A 87 -7.26 17.08 -9.77
C SER A 87 -7.77 17.00 -8.31
N MET A 88 -7.70 15.83 -7.68
CA MET A 88 -8.09 15.64 -6.27
C MET A 88 -6.91 15.68 -5.30
N VAL A 89 -5.71 16.00 -5.77
CA VAL A 89 -4.57 16.28 -4.88
C VAL A 89 -4.66 17.73 -4.42
N ARG A 90 -4.89 17.93 -3.13
CA ARG A 90 -4.99 19.27 -2.56
C ARG A 90 -3.61 19.83 -2.22
N ARG A 91 -3.44 21.12 -2.58
CA ARG A 91 -2.24 21.89 -2.22
C ARG A 91 -2.52 22.63 -0.93
N ASP A 92 -2.25 22.00 0.22
CA ASP A 92 -2.49 22.62 1.54
C ASP A 92 -1.53 22.08 2.60
N GLY A 93 -1.24 22.91 3.60
CA GLY A 93 -0.34 22.55 4.70
C GLY A 93 1.11 22.29 4.24
N ARG A 94 1.85 21.62 5.08
CA ARG A 94 3.20 21.11 4.78
C ARG A 94 3.12 19.67 4.28
N THR A 95 3.86 19.36 3.24
CA THR A 95 3.96 18.01 2.71
C THR A 95 4.51 17.05 3.77
N SER A 96 3.91 15.90 3.86
CA SER A 96 4.38 14.81 4.72
C SER A 96 5.68 14.24 4.16
N PHE A 97 6.62 13.88 5.03
CA PHE A 97 7.89 13.30 4.60
C PHE A 97 8.43 12.31 5.62
N THR A 98 9.28 11.41 5.17
CA THR A 98 10.08 10.54 6.02
C THR A 98 11.55 10.82 5.80
N ALA A 99 12.27 11.21 6.86
CA ALA A 99 13.73 11.23 6.83
C ALA A 99 14.24 9.80 7.10
N VAL A 100 14.87 9.21 6.11
CA VAL A 100 15.40 7.84 6.15
C VAL A 100 16.90 7.89 6.37
N MET A 101 17.37 7.60 7.59
CA MET A 101 18.79 7.48 7.86
C MET A 101 19.27 6.09 7.43
N SER A 102 20.13 6.02 6.42
CA SER A 102 20.67 4.79 5.85
C SER A 102 22.14 4.64 6.20
N ASN A 103 22.48 3.64 7.02
CA ASN A 103 23.86 3.38 7.41
C ASN A 103 24.64 2.77 6.24
N ASN A 104 25.74 3.42 5.83
CA ASN A 104 26.54 2.98 4.69
C ASN A 104 27.25 1.64 4.92
N LEU A 105 27.56 1.28 6.17
CA LEU A 105 28.27 0.06 6.52
C LEU A 105 27.33 -1.11 6.70
N THR A 106 26.29 -0.97 7.57
CA THR A 106 25.37 -2.05 7.91
C THR A 106 24.21 -2.19 6.92
N LYS A 107 23.95 -1.15 6.11
CA LYS A 107 22.79 -1.04 5.21
C LYS A 107 21.44 -0.99 5.94
N GLU A 108 21.45 -0.88 7.26
CA GLU A 108 20.25 -0.71 8.07
C GLU A 108 19.67 0.69 7.88
N ARG A 109 18.34 0.79 8.00
CA ARG A 109 17.60 2.04 7.86
C ARG A 109 16.80 2.35 9.11
N THR A 110 16.68 3.64 9.42
CA THR A 110 15.82 4.13 10.51
C THR A 110 15.00 5.30 9.97
N PHE A 111 13.72 5.32 10.32
CA PHE A 111 12.73 6.20 9.72
C PHE A 111 12.24 7.23 10.73
N PHE A 112 12.22 8.51 10.34
CA PHE A 112 11.68 9.62 11.11
C PHE A 112 10.58 10.29 10.28
N GLN A 113 9.32 10.00 10.62
CA GLN A 113 8.18 10.48 9.86
C GLN A 113 7.63 11.79 10.40
N HIS A 114 7.35 12.72 9.49
CA HIS A 114 6.53 13.89 9.71
C HIS A 114 5.19 13.73 9.00
N ALA A 115 4.11 13.62 9.78
CA ALA A 115 2.78 13.36 9.23
C ALA A 115 2.25 14.50 8.34
N GLY A 116 2.68 15.74 8.58
CA GLY A 116 2.31 16.89 7.75
C GLY A 116 0.82 17.02 7.49
N ALA A 117 0.45 17.39 6.27
CA ALA A 117 -0.94 17.57 5.86
C ALA A 117 -1.76 16.26 5.85
N ASN A 118 -1.11 15.11 5.68
CA ASN A 118 -1.80 13.81 5.74
C ASN A 118 -2.51 13.57 7.08
N ALA A 119 -2.03 14.23 8.18
CA ALA A 119 -2.69 14.14 9.48
C ALA A 119 -4.14 14.65 9.48
N TYR A 120 -4.48 15.52 8.54
CA TYR A 120 -5.79 16.16 8.43
C TYR A 120 -6.65 15.58 7.32
N TYR A 121 -6.13 14.64 6.50
CA TYR A 121 -6.87 14.05 5.40
C TYR A 121 -8.15 13.35 5.91
N CYS A 122 -9.30 13.73 5.36
CA CYS A 122 -10.61 13.21 5.74
C CYS A 122 -11.59 13.23 4.56
N GLU A 123 -12.78 12.71 4.76
CA GLU A 123 -13.81 12.59 3.73
C GLU A 123 -14.25 13.91 3.08
N ASP A 124 -14.11 15.05 3.79
CA ASP A 124 -14.47 16.38 3.27
C ASP A 124 -13.45 16.90 2.23
N HIS A 125 -12.32 16.23 2.08
CA HIS A 125 -11.31 16.57 1.09
C HIS A 125 -11.51 15.85 -0.25
N ILE A 126 -12.47 14.96 -0.34
CA ILE A 126 -12.81 14.21 -1.56
C ILE A 126 -13.98 14.90 -2.26
N ASP A 127 -13.84 15.18 -3.54
CA ASP A 127 -14.91 15.67 -4.39
C ASP A 127 -15.78 14.48 -4.85
N TRP A 128 -16.71 14.10 -3.97
CA TRP A 128 -17.58 12.94 -4.18
C TRP A 128 -18.49 13.07 -5.41
N ASP A 129 -18.85 14.28 -5.79
CA ASP A 129 -19.77 14.54 -6.92
C ASP A 129 -19.07 14.31 -8.27
N ASN A 130 -17.76 14.52 -8.31
CA ASN A 130 -16.92 14.34 -9.50
C ASN A 130 -16.09 13.04 -9.47
N LEU A 131 -16.05 12.32 -8.34
CA LEU A 131 -15.35 11.04 -8.24
C LEU A 131 -16.19 9.91 -8.85
N ASN A 132 -15.84 9.50 -10.06
CA ASN A 132 -16.50 8.40 -10.76
C ASN A 132 -15.47 7.32 -11.13
N VAL A 133 -15.31 6.35 -10.23
CA VAL A 133 -14.40 5.19 -10.37
C VAL A 133 -15.12 3.92 -9.95
N ASP A 134 -14.59 2.77 -10.37
CA ASP A 134 -15.14 1.47 -9.95
C ASP A 134 -14.59 1.05 -8.58
N ILE A 135 -13.30 1.36 -8.30
CA ILE A 135 -12.63 1.00 -7.04
C ILE A 135 -12.11 2.28 -6.35
N PHE A 136 -12.46 2.44 -5.08
CA PHE A 136 -11.89 3.43 -4.17
C PHE A 136 -10.96 2.70 -3.20
N HIS A 137 -9.66 2.86 -3.39
CA HIS A 137 -8.62 2.32 -2.53
C HIS A 137 -8.12 3.38 -1.57
N ILE A 138 -8.04 3.04 -0.26
CA ILE A 138 -7.41 3.88 0.74
C ILE A 138 -6.33 3.10 1.46
N GLY A 139 -5.11 3.58 1.35
CA GLY A 139 -3.94 2.95 1.94
C GLY A 139 -3.46 3.62 3.20
N TYR A 140 -2.83 2.86 3.97
CA TYR A 140 -2.18 2.99 5.26
C TYR A 140 -3.13 3.47 6.36
N ILE A 141 -4.18 2.69 6.65
CA ILE A 141 -4.87 2.77 7.94
C ILE A 141 -3.81 2.69 9.04
N LEU A 142 -3.93 3.46 10.10
CA LEU A 142 -3.00 3.73 11.20
C LEU A 142 -2.04 4.92 10.95
N LEU A 143 -1.93 5.45 9.72
CA LEU A 143 -1.13 6.64 9.40
C LEU A 143 -1.95 7.85 8.95
N LEU A 144 -3.27 7.82 9.11
CA LEU A 144 -4.19 8.92 8.75
C LEU A 144 -4.96 9.39 9.99
N PRO A 145 -4.35 10.18 10.89
CA PRO A 145 -4.91 10.49 12.21
C PRO A 145 -6.35 11.02 12.20
N ALA A 146 -6.72 11.84 11.21
CA ALA A 146 -8.08 12.34 11.10
C ALA A 146 -9.10 11.24 10.76
N LEU A 147 -8.72 10.25 9.95
CA LEU A 147 -9.56 9.09 9.59
C LEU A 147 -9.50 7.99 10.65
N ASP A 148 -8.38 7.83 11.35
CA ASP A 148 -8.21 6.91 12.47
C ASP A 148 -8.98 7.37 13.72
N ALA A 149 -9.47 8.62 13.74
CA ALA A 149 -10.25 9.13 14.83
C ALA A 149 -11.57 8.38 15.03
N THR A 150 -12.02 8.31 16.28
CA THR A 150 -13.26 7.64 16.66
C THR A 150 -14.47 8.28 15.99
N ASP A 151 -15.41 7.46 15.54
CA ASP A 151 -16.74 7.83 15.08
C ASP A 151 -17.77 7.06 15.88
N THR A 152 -18.84 7.75 16.34
CA THR A 152 -19.85 7.16 17.24
C THR A 152 -20.79 6.17 16.56
N GLU A 153 -20.97 6.27 15.26
CA GLU A 153 -21.85 5.41 14.46
C GLU A 153 -21.08 4.27 13.80
N TYR A 154 -19.91 4.60 13.20
CA TYR A 154 -19.13 3.66 12.39
C TYR A 154 -17.94 3.03 13.13
N GLY A 155 -17.63 3.52 14.33
CA GLY A 155 -16.46 3.12 15.10
C GLY A 155 -15.22 3.97 14.79
N THR A 156 -14.92 4.20 13.52
CA THR A 156 -13.86 5.12 13.07
C THR A 156 -14.36 5.99 11.91
N LYS A 157 -13.75 7.15 11.72
CA LYS A 157 -14.03 8.00 10.54
C LYS A 157 -13.58 7.34 9.23
N MET A 158 -12.59 6.45 9.28
CA MET A 158 -12.19 5.60 8.15
C MET A 158 -13.35 4.70 7.70
N ALA A 159 -14.00 4.02 8.65
CA ALA A 159 -15.17 3.19 8.35
C ALA A 159 -16.33 4.00 7.73
N ARG A 160 -16.56 5.21 8.23
CA ARG A 160 -17.56 6.13 7.66
C ARG A 160 -17.21 6.53 6.22
N LEU A 161 -15.96 6.87 5.96
CA LEU A 161 -15.47 7.21 4.61
C LEU A 161 -15.70 6.05 3.64
N LEU A 162 -15.32 4.83 4.00
CA LEU A 162 -15.51 3.64 3.17
C LEU A 162 -17.00 3.37 2.91
N HIS A 163 -17.85 3.49 3.94
CA HIS A 163 -19.29 3.38 3.76
C HIS A 163 -19.85 4.41 2.78
N ARG A 164 -19.35 5.66 2.84
CA ARG A 164 -19.73 6.72 1.90
C ARG A 164 -19.33 6.37 0.46
N ALA A 165 -18.13 5.84 0.25
CA ALA A 165 -17.67 5.37 -1.07
C ALA A 165 -18.60 4.26 -1.62
N GLN A 166 -18.97 3.28 -0.80
CA GLN A 166 -19.91 2.22 -1.18
C GLN A 166 -21.30 2.79 -1.53
N LYS A 167 -21.77 3.81 -0.81
CA LYS A 167 -23.04 4.50 -1.12
C LYS A 167 -23.03 5.23 -2.46
N GLN A 168 -21.86 5.63 -2.94
CA GLN A 168 -21.66 6.17 -4.28
C GLN A 168 -21.57 5.08 -5.37
N GLY A 169 -21.67 3.81 -4.98
CA GLY A 169 -21.62 2.66 -5.90
C GLY A 169 -20.22 2.18 -6.25
N MET A 170 -19.19 2.65 -5.53
CA MET A 170 -17.81 2.17 -5.69
C MET A 170 -17.57 0.93 -4.85
N LYS A 171 -16.71 0.03 -5.32
CA LYS A 171 -16.08 -0.98 -4.49
C LYS A 171 -14.96 -0.35 -3.67
N THR A 172 -14.80 -0.80 -2.44
CA THR A 172 -13.80 -0.24 -1.52
C THR A 172 -12.65 -1.20 -1.28
N SER A 173 -11.46 -0.67 -1.24
CA SER A 173 -10.24 -1.42 -0.93
C SER A 173 -9.46 -0.75 0.18
N ILE A 174 -8.88 -1.56 1.05
CA ILE A 174 -8.01 -1.09 2.13
C ILE A 174 -6.66 -1.80 2.11
N ASP A 175 -5.67 -1.06 2.56
CA ASP A 175 -4.36 -1.51 2.99
C ASP A 175 -4.05 -0.92 4.37
N VAL A 176 -3.12 -1.50 5.09
CA VAL A 176 -2.75 -1.12 6.46
C VAL A 176 -1.24 -0.94 6.51
N VAL A 177 -0.74 -0.18 7.47
CA VAL A 177 0.71 -0.10 7.70
C VAL A 177 1.11 -0.97 8.86
N SER A 178 2.23 -1.66 8.73
CA SER A 178 2.83 -2.42 9.83
C SER A 178 3.36 -1.46 10.90
N GLU A 179 2.79 -1.52 12.09
CA GLU A 179 3.28 -0.81 13.28
C GLU A 179 3.38 -1.77 14.48
N SER A 180 4.15 -1.40 15.47
CA SER A 180 4.34 -2.19 16.69
C SER A 180 3.32 -1.89 17.79
N GLY A 181 2.17 -1.30 17.46
CA GLY A 181 1.14 -0.90 18.41
C GLY A 181 0.05 -1.94 18.64
N ASP A 182 -0.85 -1.65 19.57
CA ASP A 182 -2.05 -2.45 19.91
C ASP A 182 -3.34 -1.89 19.26
N ARG A 183 -3.19 -0.95 18.31
CA ARG A 183 -4.30 -0.19 17.72
C ARG A 183 -5.08 -0.94 16.64
N PHE A 184 -4.54 -2.03 16.10
CA PHE A 184 -5.12 -2.75 14.96
C PHE A 184 -6.57 -3.16 15.16
N ALA A 185 -6.88 -3.89 16.23
CA ALA A 185 -8.25 -4.33 16.50
C ALA A 185 -9.23 -3.16 16.63
N LYS A 186 -8.77 -2.03 17.15
CA LYS A 186 -9.62 -0.85 17.38
C LYS A 186 -9.84 -0.04 16.10
N LEU A 187 -8.84 0.10 15.24
CA LEU A 187 -8.87 1.00 14.09
C LEU A 187 -9.16 0.29 12.79
N VAL A 188 -8.60 -0.92 12.59
CA VAL A 188 -8.78 -1.67 11.35
C VAL A 188 -10.12 -2.40 11.31
N THR A 189 -10.50 -3.07 12.41
CA THR A 189 -11.75 -3.88 12.45
C THR A 189 -13.02 -3.11 12.05
N PRO A 190 -13.26 -1.86 12.48
CA PRO A 190 -14.42 -1.11 12.00
C PRO A 190 -14.42 -0.87 10.48
N ALA A 191 -13.25 -0.62 9.90
CA ALA A 191 -13.09 -0.38 8.46
C ALA A 191 -13.39 -1.63 7.62
N LEU A 192 -13.03 -2.83 8.12
CA LEU A 192 -13.28 -4.11 7.42
C LEU A 192 -14.76 -4.34 7.09
N LYS A 193 -15.69 -3.80 7.89
CA LYS A 193 -17.13 -3.91 7.64
C LYS A 193 -17.59 -3.25 6.34
N TYR A 194 -16.77 -2.34 5.85
CA TYR A 194 -17.02 -1.54 4.66
C TYR A 194 -15.90 -1.70 3.62
N ALA A 195 -15.16 -2.80 3.69
CA ALA A 195 -14.14 -3.15 2.72
C ALA A 195 -14.64 -4.26 1.79
N ASP A 196 -14.61 -4.01 0.49
CA ASP A 196 -14.83 -5.08 -0.50
C ASP A 196 -13.53 -5.88 -0.68
N TYR A 197 -12.40 -5.20 -0.73
CA TYR A 197 -11.07 -5.77 -0.86
C TYR A 197 -10.21 -5.39 0.35
N CYS A 198 -9.52 -6.37 0.91
CA CYS A 198 -8.53 -6.17 1.97
C CYS A 198 -7.25 -6.87 1.55
N VAL A 199 -6.18 -6.09 1.32
CA VAL A 199 -4.87 -6.61 0.90
C VAL A 199 -3.86 -6.18 1.95
N ILE A 200 -3.37 -7.13 2.75
CA ILE A 200 -2.50 -6.86 3.90
C ILE A 200 -1.41 -7.93 4.02
N ASN A 201 -0.33 -7.62 4.72
CA ASN A 201 0.71 -8.61 4.97
C ASN A 201 0.37 -9.53 6.15
N GLU A 202 1.17 -10.58 6.36
CA GLU A 202 0.93 -11.59 7.39
C GLU A 202 1.00 -11.03 8.82
N LEU A 203 1.83 -10.00 9.07
CA LEU A 203 1.94 -9.38 10.39
C LEU A 203 0.70 -8.53 10.70
N GLU A 204 0.24 -7.77 9.74
CA GLU A 204 -0.99 -6.98 9.81
C GLU A 204 -2.23 -7.87 9.97
N ALA A 205 -2.27 -8.98 9.23
CA ALA A 205 -3.32 -9.98 9.35
C ALA A 205 -3.31 -10.64 10.73
N GLN A 206 -2.14 -11.00 11.27
CA GLN A 206 -2.00 -11.52 12.63
C GLN A 206 -2.51 -10.51 13.67
N GLN A 207 -2.10 -9.25 13.59
CA GLN A 207 -2.53 -8.19 14.49
C GLN A 207 -4.05 -7.91 14.42
N THR A 208 -4.61 -7.98 13.20
CA THR A 208 -6.03 -7.72 12.97
C THR A 208 -6.91 -8.89 13.42
N THR A 209 -6.48 -10.12 13.15
CA THR A 209 -7.29 -11.33 13.38
C THR A 209 -6.99 -12.02 14.71
N GLY A 210 -5.80 -11.82 15.27
CA GLY A 210 -5.30 -12.57 16.42
C GLY A 210 -4.95 -14.03 16.09
N VAL A 211 -4.81 -14.40 14.81
CA VAL A 211 -4.31 -15.69 14.36
C VAL A 211 -2.80 -15.57 14.15
N TYR A 212 -2.03 -16.40 14.82
CA TYR A 212 -0.57 -16.40 14.64
C TYR A 212 -0.22 -16.96 13.27
N LEU A 213 0.49 -16.16 12.47
CA LEU A 213 0.95 -16.52 11.12
C LEU A 213 2.46 -16.75 11.06
N ARG A 214 3.19 -16.34 12.13
CA ARG A 214 4.59 -16.69 12.31
C ARG A 214 4.81 -17.24 13.72
N ASP A 215 5.72 -18.21 13.83
CA ASP A 215 6.16 -18.73 15.12
C ASP A 215 7.17 -17.77 15.79
N GLU A 216 7.66 -18.14 16.97
CA GLU A 216 8.65 -17.38 17.74
C GLU A 216 10.02 -17.25 17.04
N ASN A 217 10.32 -18.10 16.06
CA ASN A 217 11.53 -18.07 15.25
C ASN A 217 11.32 -17.33 13.92
N GLY A 218 10.11 -16.76 13.68
CA GLY A 218 9.74 -16.07 12.46
C GLY A 218 9.38 -16.99 11.28
N VAL A 219 9.21 -18.29 11.51
CA VAL A 219 8.80 -19.26 10.48
C VAL A 219 7.31 -19.10 10.19
N LEU A 220 6.96 -19.05 8.92
CA LEU A 220 5.58 -18.90 8.46
C LEU A 220 4.76 -20.16 8.78
N LEU A 221 3.59 -19.96 9.41
CA LEU A 221 2.60 -21.00 9.73
C LEU A 221 1.52 -21.00 8.65
N THR A 222 1.84 -21.55 7.48
CA THR A 222 0.96 -21.53 6.30
C THR A 222 -0.38 -22.21 6.54
N GLU A 223 -0.44 -23.23 7.40
CA GLU A 223 -1.65 -23.92 7.81
C GLU A 223 -2.68 -23.02 8.49
N ASN A 224 -2.24 -21.89 9.05
CA ASN A 224 -3.11 -20.92 9.71
C ASN A 224 -3.67 -19.84 8.75
N MET A 225 -3.14 -19.74 7.52
CA MET A 225 -3.59 -18.75 6.52
C MET A 225 -5.09 -18.84 6.23
N PRO A 226 -5.67 -20.03 5.99
CA PRO A 226 -7.11 -20.13 5.74
C PRO A 226 -7.97 -19.67 6.92
N GLU A 227 -7.52 -19.84 8.17
CA GLU A 227 -8.23 -19.36 9.36
C GLU A 227 -8.20 -17.83 9.44
N ALA A 228 -7.02 -17.21 9.26
CA ALA A 228 -6.87 -15.76 9.27
C ALA A 228 -7.73 -15.09 8.20
N LEU A 229 -7.71 -15.60 6.97
CA LEU A 229 -8.53 -15.11 5.86
C LEU A 229 -10.04 -15.25 6.13
N ARG A 230 -10.50 -16.40 6.66
CA ARG A 230 -11.90 -16.57 7.06
C ARG A 230 -12.28 -15.59 8.18
N LYS A 231 -11.36 -15.27 9.08
CA LYS A 231 -11.59 -14.25 10.12
C LYS A 231 -11.76 -12.86 9.51
N LEU A 232 -10.92 -12.45 8.54
CA LEU A 232 -11.08 -11.19 7.80
C LEU A 232 -12.46 -11.12 7.13
N LYS A 233 -12.89 -12.19 6.48
CA LYS A 233 -14.24 -12.29 5.88
C LYS A 233 -15.34 -12.14 6.96
N LYS A 234 -15.21 -12.76 8.12
CA LYS A 234 -16.16 -12.64 9.23
C LYS A 234 -16.18 -11.24 9.84
N LEU A 235 -15.07 -10.53 9.81
CA LEU A 235 -14.98 -9.14 10.27
C LEU A 235 -15.63 -8.16 9.28
N GLY A 236 -15.94 -8.60 8.05
CA GLY A 236 -16.78 -7.83 7.13
C GLY A 236 -16.28 -7.72 5.70
N VAL A 237 -15.06 -8.15 5.38
CA VAL A 237 -14.55 -8.10 4.01
C VAL A 237 -15.47 -8.86 3.05
N SER A 238 -16.08 -8.14 2.10
CA SER A 238 -17.18 -8.70 1.32
C SER A 238 -16.72 -9.51 0.10
N THR A 239 -15.74 -9.02 -0.65
CA THR A 239 -15.30 -9.62 -1.92
C THR A 239 -14.02 -10.43 -1.72
N TRP A 240 -12.86 -9.80 -1.65
CA TRP A 240 -11.58 -10.51 -1.52
C TRP A 240 -10.84 -10.15 -0.23
N ALA A 241 -10.50 -11.15 0.55
CA ALA A 241 -9.50 -11.05 1.63
C ALA A 241 -8.20 -11.66 1.12
N VAL A 242 -7.10 -10.89 1.15
CA VAL A 242 -5.79 -11.29 0.63
C VAL A 242 -4.73 -11.03 1.68
N ILE A 243 -3.87 -12.01 1.91
CA ILE A 243 -2.68 -11.92 2.76
C ILE A 243 -1.46 -12.23 1.90
N HIS A 244 -0.46 -11.36 1.94
CA HIS A 244 0.81 -11.58 1.26
C HIS A 244 1.97 -11.63 2.25
N CYS A 245 2.98 -12.39 1.92
CA CYS A 245 4.25 -12.46 2.64
C CYS A 245 5.39 -12.82 1.68
N PRO A 246 6.65 -12.79 2.13
CA PRO A 246 7.79 -13.14 1.27
C PRO A 246 7.72 -14.54 0.65
N GLU A 247 7.01 -15.47 1.27
CA GLU A 247 6.93 -16.87 0.83
C GLU A 247 5.74 -17.16 -0.10
N VAL A 248 4.60 -16.49 0.11
CA VAL A 248 3.34 -16.84 -0.55
C VAL A 248 2.33 -15.69 -0.54
N GLY A 249 1.49 -15.60 -1.56
CA GLY A 249 0.25 -14.83 -1.56
C GLY A 249 -0.95 -15.76 -1.38
N CYS A 250 -1.84 -15.46 -0.44
CA CYS A 250 -3.03 -16.25 -0.14
C CYS A 250 -4.27 -15.37 -0.22
N GLY A 251 -5.41 -15.94 -0.67
CA GLY A 251 -6.67 -15.21 -0.75
C GLY A 251 -7.90 -16.07 -0.57
N ILE A 252 -8.98 -15.43 -0.13
CA ILE A 252 -10.34 -16.00 -0.16
C ILE A 252 -11.23 -15.06 -0.97
N ASP A 253 -11.92 -15.61 -1.95
CA ASP A 253 -12.83 -14.89 -2.84
C ASP A 253 -14.22 -14.63 -2.21
N GLU A 254 -15.14 -14.09 -3.01
CA GLU A 254 -16.52 -13.82 -2.58
C GLU A 254 -17.34 -15.10 -2.33
N LYS A 255 -16.93 -16.25 -2.90
CA LYS A 255 -17.59 -17.55 -2.69
C LYS A 255 -17.04 -18.28 -1.48
N GLY A 256 -15.95 -17.78 -0.89
CA GLY A 256 -15.26 -18.40 0.23
C GLY A 256 -14.26 -19.48 -0.19
N GLU A 257 -13.88 -19.53 -1.47
CA GLU A 257 -12.85 -20.43 -1.99
C GLU A 257 -11.47 -19.90 -1.64
N TYR A 258 -10.58 -20.78 -1.18
CA TYR A 258 -9.21 -20.45 -0.80
C TYR A 258 -8.25 -20.71 -1.97
N PHE A 259 -7.37 -19.75 -2.19
CA PHE A 259 -6.32 -19.78 -3.21
C PHE A 259 -4.98 -19.44 -2.60
N GLU A 260 -3.91 -20.01 -3.14
CA GLU A 260 -2.54 -19.64 -2.80
C GLU A 260 -1.63 -19.69 -4.02
N VAL A 261 -0.68 -18.75 -4.08
CA VAL A 261 0.33 -18.69 -5.13
C VAL A 261 1.69 -18.46 -4.46
N PRO A 262 2.64 -19.39 -4.60
CA PRO A 262 3.99 -19.21 -4.07
C PRO A 262 4.67 -17.98 -4.65
N SER A 263 5.51 -17.32 -3.85
CA SER A 263 6.36 -16.23 -4.35
C SER A 263 7.41 -16.76 -5.33
N LEU A 264 7.86 -15.89 -6.23
CA LEU A 264 8.86 -16.24 -7.24
C LEU A 264 10.22 -16.52 -6.62
N LYS A 265 10.95 -17.52 -7.14
CA LYS A 265 12.30 -17.90 -6.70
C LYS A 265 13.36 -17.02 -7.37
N LEU A 266 13.51 -15.82 -6.86
CA LEU A 266 14.38 -14.82 -7.44
C LEU A 266 15.87 -15.21 -7.33
N PRO A 267 16.68 -15.01 -8.37
CA PRO A 267 18.10 -15.37 -8.34
C PRO A 267 18.89 -14.46 -7.41
N LYS A 268 20.04 -14.95 -6.92
CA LYS A 268 20.93 -14.17 -6.06
C LYS A 268 21.33 -12.84 -6.73
N GLY A 269 21.17 -11.74 -6.01
CA GLY A 269 21.48 -10.40 -6.49
C GLY A 269 20.37 -9.72 -7.32
N TYR A 270 19.23 -10.37 -7.51
CA TYR A 270 18.07 -9.77 -8.13
C TYR A 270 17.46 -8.67 -7.24
N ILE A 271 17.34 -8.95 -5.94
CA ILE A 271 16.75 -8.02 -4.96
C ILE A 271 17.74 -6.90 -4.67
N LYS A 272 17.36 -5.66 -5.04
CA LYS A 272 18.09 -4.42 -4.78
C LYS A 272 17.45 -3.59 -3.66
N GLY A 273 16.14 -3.70 -3.47
CA GLY A 273 15.37 -3.05 -2.43
C GLY A 273 14.12 -3.85 -2.07
N THR A 274 13.53 -3.61 -0.91
CA THR A 274 12.31 -4.29 -0.45
C THR A 274 11.17 -3.33 -0.16
N VAL A 275 11.43 -2.02 -0.28
CA VAL A 275 10.42 -0.97 -0.08
C VAL A 275 9.44 -1.00 -1.24
N GLY A 276 8.14 -0.91 -0.95
CA GLY A 276 7.08 -0.88 -1.95
C GLY A 276 6.63 -2.25 -2.49
N ALA A 277 7.26 -3.37 -2.08
CA ALA A 277 6.85 -4.69 -2.57
C ALA A 277 5.40 -5.04 -2.18
N GLY A 278 4.96 -4.64 -0.99
CA GLY A 278 3.56 -4.76 -0.56
C GLY A 278 2.62 -3.90 -1.38
N ASP A 279 3.00 -2.63 -1.65
CA ASP A 279 2.22 -1.71 -2.49
C ASP A 279 2.10 -2.24 -3.92
N ALA A 280 3.19 -2.79 -4.48
CA ALA A 280 3.19 -3.41 -5.81
C ALA A 280 2.33 -4.68 -5.85
N PHE A 281 2.37 -5.51 -4.81
CA PHE A 281 1.46 -6.65 -4.68
C PHE A 281 0.01 -6.17 -4.65
N CYS A 282 -0.31 -5.17 -3.82
CA CYS A 282 -1.63 -4.55 -3.73
C CYS A 282 -2.08 -3.99 -5.09
N ALA A 283 -1.20 -3.28 -5.81
CA ALA A 283 -1.48 -2.77 -7.14
C ALA A 283 -1.85 -3.88 -8.13
N GLY A 284 -1.14 -5.02 -8.10
CA GLY A 284 -1.48 -6.21 -8.91
C GLY A 284 -2.87 -6.77 -8.59
N ILE A 285 -3.22 -6.86 -7.31
CA ILE A 285 -4.56 -7.31 -6.87
C ILE A 285 -5.65 -6.31 -7.30
N LEU A 286 -5.42 -5.01 -7.15
CA LEU A 286 -6.38 -3.97 -7.53
C LEU A 286 -6.60 -3.93 -9.05
N TYR A 287 -5.52 -4.06 -9.83
CA TYR A 287 -5.62 -4.16 -11.28
C TYR A 287 -6.45 -5.38 -11.70
N ALA A 288 -6.17 -6.54 -11.11
CA ALA A 288 -6.91 -7.77 -11.40
C ALA A 288 -8.41 -7.64 -11.02
N ALA A 289 -8.70 -7.01 -9.88
CA ALA A 289 -10.07 -6.73 -9.46
C ALA A 289 -10.80 -5.79 -10.43
N GLU A 290 -10.13 -4.72 -10.90
CA GLU A 290 -10.68 -3.80 -11.89
C GLU A 290 -10.94 -4.50 -13.22
N MET A 291 -10.10 -5.47 -13.61
CA MET A 291 -10.22 -6.22 -14.87
C MET A 291 -11.11 -7.47 -14.77
N ASP A 292 -11.80 -7.69 -13.64
CA ASP A 292 -12.63 -8.87 -13.36
C ASP A 292 -11.86 -10.21 -13.52
N MET A 293 -10.55 -10.21 -13.22
CA MET A 293 -9.74 -11.43 -13.24
C MET A 293 -10.10 -12.34 -12.06
N PRO A 294 -9.95 -13.67 -12.18
CA PRO A 294 -10.15 -14.57 -11.06
C PRO A 294 -9.04 -14.46 -10.00
N MET A 295 -9.31 -14.94 -8.78
CA MET A 295 -8.43 -14.77 -7.61
C MET A 295 -7.04 -15.38 -7.81
N ASP A 296 -6.91 -16.52 -8.44
CA ASP A 296 -5.64 -17.18 -8.71
C ASP A 296 -4.76 -16.37 -9.66
N GLU A 297 -5.34 -15.78 -10.71
CA GLU A 297 -4.65 -14.87 -11.61
C GLU A 297 -4.28 -13.55 -10.90
N ALA A 298 -5.17 -13.04 -10.03
CA ALA A 298 -4.91 -11.87 -9.23
C ALA A 298 -3.70 -12.07 -8.29
N LEU A 299 -3.65 -13.19 -7.57
CA LEU A 299 -2.53 -13.53 -6.69
C LEU A 299 -1.22 -13.72 -7.48
N LYS A 300 -1.30 -14.34 -8.65
CA LYS A 300 -0.15 -14.47 -9.56
C LYS A 300 0.37 -13.11 -9.98
N LEU A 301 -0.51 -12.20 -10.41
CA LEU A 301 -0.12 -10.85 -10.82
C LEU A 301 0.46 -10.05 -9.64
N GLY A 302 -0.15 -10.13 -8.46
CA GLY A 302 0.36 -9.51 -7.24
C GLY A 302 1.78 -9.98 -6.90
N ALA A 303 2.01 -11.31 -6.91
CA ALA A 303 3.33 -11.89 -6.66
C ALA A 303 4.39 -11.45 -7.69
N CYS A 304 4.00 -11.39 -8.97
CA CYS A 304 4.88 -10.91 -10.04
C CYS A 304 5.18 -9.42 -9.94
N ALA A 305 4.19 -8.57 -9.60
CA ALA A 305 4.38 -7.14 -9.39
C ALA A 305 5.32 -6.87 -8.20
N ALA A 306 5.12 -7.58 -7.08
CA ALA A 306 6.03 -7.52 -5.94
C ALA A 306 7.46 -7.95 -6.33
N ALA A 307 7.61 -9.05 -7.07
CA ALA A 307 8.92 -9.50 -7.55
C ALA A 307 9.57 -8.47 -8.47
N ALA A 308 8.81 -7.84 -9.36
CA ALA A 308 9.30 -6.78 -10.24
C ALA A 308 9.81 -5.57 -9.44
N SER A 309 9.06 -5.10 -8.43
CA SER A 309 9.48 -3.96 -7.59
C SER A 309 10.80 -4.21 -6.89
N LEU A 310 11.07 -5.45 -6.43
CA LEU A 310 12.31 -5.84 -5.76
C LEU A 310 13.58 -5.69 -6.64
N SER A 311 13.42 -5.56 -7.98
CA SER A 311 14.54 -5.41 -8.92
C SER A 311 15.20 -4.03 -8.88
N GLU A 312 14.59 -3.05 -8.21
CA GLU A 312 15.12 -1.69 -8.08
C GLU A 312 15.14 -1.23 -6.62
N VAL A 313 15.84 -0.13 -6.34
CA VAL A 313 15.97 0.41 -4.96
C VAL A 313 14.74 1.22 -4.58
N SER A 314 14.13 1.90 -5.56
CA SER A 314 12.89 2.67 -5.35
C SER A 314 11.68 1.74 -5.26
N ALA A 315 10.58 2.23 -4.67
CA ALA A 315 9.38 1.44 -4.43
C ALA A 315 8.70 0.96 -5.73
N SER A 316 8.75 1.72 -6.82
CA SER A 316 7.93 1.45 -8.01
C SER A 316 8.72 1.30 -9.32
N ASP A 317 10.04 1.63 -9.37
CA ASP A 317 10.78 1.66 -10.64
C ASP A 317 10.94 0.28 -11.31
N GLY A 318 10.87 -0.78 -10.53
CA GLY A 318 10.97 -2.15 -11.02
C GLY A 318 9.71 -2.64 -11.74
N VAL A 319 8.54 -2.10 -11.41
CA VAL A 319 7.25 -2.51 -12.00
C VAL A 319 7.20 -2.07 -13.47
N LYS A 320 6.73 -2.94 -14.35
CA LYS A 320 6.58 -2.75 -15.80
C LYS A 320 5.14 -3.05 -16.21
N THR A 321 4.89 -3.18 -17.52
CA THR A 321 3.57 -3.55 -18.01
C THR A 321 3.12 -4.92 -17.49
N THR A 322 1.82 -5.13 -17.42
CA THR A 322 1.23 -6.41 -16.95
C THR A 322 1.82 -7.61 -17.69
N GLU A 323 2.05 -7.51 -19.02
CA GLU A 323 2.65 -8.57 -19.81
C GLU A 323 4.09 -8.88 -19.37
N GLU A 324 4.92 -7.83 -19.20
CA GLU A 324 6.32 -7.97 -18.78
C GLU A 324 6.42 -8.51 -17.34
N VAL A 325 5.53 -8.05 -16.46
CA VAL A 325 5.48 -8.50 -15.06
C VAL A 325 5.07 -9.98 -14.99
N LEU A 326 4.04 -10.40 -15.71
CA LEU A 326 3.61 -11.80 -15.75
C LEU A 326 4.66 -12.74 -16.36
N ALA A 327 5.48 -12.26 -17.28
CA ALA A 327 6.59 -13.06 -17.84
C ALA A 327 7.62 -13.48 -16.77
N LEU A 328 7.72 -12.76 -15.63
CA LEU A 328 8.59 -13.17 -14.52
C LEU A 328 8.14 -14.49 -13.88
N TYR A 329 6.84 -14.80 -13.94
CA TYR A 329 6.32 -16.06 -13.40
C TYR A 329 6.94 -17.26 -14.09
N ASP A 330 6.97 -17.24 -15.41
CA ASP A 330 7.52 -18.34 -16.23
C ASP A 330 9.05 -18.47 -16.08
N LEU A 331 9.72 -17.40 -15.66
CA LEU A 331 11.17 -17.37 -15.46
C LEU A 331 11.61 -17.86 -14.09
N TYR A 332 10.78 -17.68 -13.06
CA TYR A 332 11.21 -17.80 -11.65
C TYR A 332 10.29 -18.67 -10.78
N THR A 333 9.43 -19.49 -11.35
CA THR A 333 8.63 -20.50 -10.61
C THR A 333 9.24 -21.88 -10.58
#